data_cf52d6e8a9eb94f1b1847e9cb5c118da
#
_entry.id   cf52d6e8a9eb94f1b1847e9cb5c118da
#
_cell.length_a   1.000
_cell.length_b   1.000
_cell.length_c   1.000
_cell.angle_alpha   90.00
_cell.angle_beta   90.00
_cell.angle_gamma   90.00
#
_symmetry.space_group_name_H-M   'P 1'
#
loop_
_entity.id
_entity.type
_entity.pdbx_description
1 polymer ?
#
loop_
_entity_poly.entity_id
_entity_poly.type
_entity_poly.pdbx_seq_one_letter_code
_entity_poly.pdbx_strand_id
1 'polypeptide(L)'
;MTQLCRLLLPAVVLLAGLPILAGCTTAGGGFSNPFTTAAAPSQPPPPPVVPPGVRAEEIVGRWGLASYHREQDRPRTEVAAKSQCAQPYKIEPSPAGGVMMLGHDNPQVQEMNLKGSVEGKTYVGPGSDPAGTDDREVVSFDGRVLILKWVDPEVAGRYGNMVLVRCGIDGAPERTARVKRRSAAVQQ
;
A
#
# COMPACT_ATOMS: atom_id res chain seq x y z
N MET A 1 12.31 43.53 12.40
CA MET A 1 11.03 44.22 12.20
C MET A 1 9.93 43.28 12.56
N THR A 2 9.37 43.50 13.61
CA THR A 2 8.36 43.02 14.50
C THR A 2 6.95 43.13 13.90
N GLN A 3 6.15 42.09 13.93
CA GLN A 3 4.68 42.10 14.03
C GLN A 3 4.25 40.70 14.50
N LEU A 4 4.00 40.44 15.66
CA LEU A 4 2.97 40.64 16.69
C LEU A 4 1.51 40.67 16.22
N CYS A 5 0.79 39.71 16.81
CA CYS A 5 -0.61 39.80 17.25
C CYS A 5 -1.70 39.39 16.27
N ARG A 6 -2.43 38.29 16.54
CA ARG A 6 -3.73 38.38 17.23
C ARG A 6 -4.34 37.01 17.54
N LEU A 7 -4.42 36.72 18.81
CA LEU A 7 -5.40 35.84 19.43
C LEU A 7 -6.83 36.39 19.16
N LEU A 8 -7.73 35.53 18.76
CA LEU A 8 -9.16 35.68 18.95
C LEU A 8 -9.80 34.30 19.17
N LEU A 9 -10.03 33.99 20.45
CA LEU A 9 -11.12 33.10 20.87
C LEU A 9 -12.45 33.86 20.75
N PRO A 10 -13.56 33.18 20.42
CA PRO A 10 -14.70 33.25 21.34
C PRO A 10 -15.38 31.88 21.58
N ALA A 11 -15.60 31.61 22.83
CA ALA A 11 -16.93 31.52 23.50
C ALA A 11 -17.79 30.28 23.17
N VAL A 12 -17.75 29.43 24.12
CA VAL A 12 -18.73 28.56 24.76
C VAL A 12 -20.21 28.94 24.50
N VAL A 13 -20.98 27.97 23.97
CA VAL A 13 -22.43 27.89 24.19
C VAL A 13 -22.78 26.46 24.63
N LEU A 14 -23.03 26.34 25.93
CA LEU A 14 -23.72 25.23 26.57
C LEU A 14 -25.23 25.37 26.29
N LEU A 15 -25.85 24.38 25.73
CA LEU A 15 -27.29 24.19 25.74
C LEU A 15 -27.58 22.77 26.20
N ALA A 16 -27.94 22.70 27.49
CA ALA A 16 -28.53 21.54 28.13
C ALA A 16 -29.99 21.38 27.65
N GLY A 17 -30.33 20.27 27.06
CA GLY A 17 -31.71 19.89 26.76
C GLY A 17 -31.94 18.43 27.11
N LEU A 18 -32.52 18.16 28.27
CA LEU A 18 -33.12 16.88 28.63
C LEU A 18 -34.51 16.78 27.96
N PRO A 19 -34.87 15.67 27.36
CA PRO A 19 -36.25 15.24 27.27
C PRO A 19 -36.51 14.06 28.22
N ILE A 20 -37.54 14.24 29.02
CA ILE A 20 -38.16 13.31 29.92
C ILE A 20 -38.85 12.21 29.11
N LEU A 21 -38.46 10.95 29.30
CA LEU A 21 -39.16 9.76 28.78
C LEU A 21 -40.24 9.39 29.77
N ALA A 22 -41.46 9.69 29.42
CA ALA A 22 -42.64 9.14 30.07
C ALA A 22 -42.81 7.65 29.67
N GLY A 23 -42.75 6.78 30.64
CA GLY A 23 -43.06 5.37 30.50
C GLY A 23 -44.56 5.12 30.28
N CYS A 24 -44.90 4.27 29.31
CA CYS A 24 -46.21 3.60 29.28
C CYS A 24 -45.99 2.11 29.51
N THR A 25 -46.34 1.68 30.74
CA THR A 25 -46.57 0.28 31.08
C THR A 25 -47.98 -0.09 30.62
N THR A 26 -48.12 -0.91 29.61
CA THR A 26 -49.35 -1.67 29.33
C THR A 26 -49.08 -3.14 29.61
N ALA A 27 -49.69 -3.59 30.71
CA ALA A 27 -49.84 -5.00 30.97
C ALA A 27 -50.99 -5.54 30.11
N GLY A 28 -50.82 -6.69 29.49
CA GLY A 28 -51.97 -7.45 28.97
C GLY A 28 -51.70 -8.29 27.74
N GLY A 29 -51.76 -9.59 27.87
CA GLY A 29 -52.16 -10.49 26.81
C GLY A 29 -51.01 -11.27 26.13
N GLY A 30 -50.82 -12.48 26.58
CA GLY A 30 -49.97 -13.48 25.92
C GLY A 30 -50.52 -13.83 24.54
N PHE A 31 -49.72 -13.62 23.55
CA PHE A 31 -49.79 -14.33 22.27
C PHE A 31 -48.43 -14.93 22.01
N SER A 32 -48.36 -16.25 22.08
CA SER A 32 -47.21 -17.03 21.65
C SER A 32 -47.02 -16.83 20.16
N ASN A 33 -46.11 -15.95 19.78
CA ASN A 33 -45.64 -15.88 18.42
C ASN A 33 -44.70 -17.08 18.21
N PRO A 34 -44.98 -17.97 17.24
CA PRO A 34 -43.99 -18.93 16.81
C PRO A 34 -42.79 -18.12 16.26
N PHE A 35 -41.64 -18.37 16.82
CA PHE A 35 -40.39 -17.80 16.41
C PHE A 35 -40.21 -17.96 14.89
N THR A 36 -40.57 -16.94 14.13
CA THR A 36 -40.02 -16.79 12.79
C THR A 36 -38.61 -16.34 13.01
N THR A 37 -37.67 -17.27 13.03
CA THR A 37 -36.26 -16.98 12.92
C THR A 37 -36.09 -16.25 11.59
N ALA A 38 -36.07 -14.92 11.60
CA ALA A 38 -35.70 -14.16 10.44
C ALA A 38 -34.27 -14.59 10.10
N ALA A 39 -34.13 -15.34 9.02
CA ALA A 39 -32.86 -15.72 8.48
C ALA A 39 -32.10 -14.40 8.25
N ALA A 40 -30.97 -14.25 8.94
CA ALA A 40 -30.07 -13.12 8.68
C ALA A 40 -29.77 -13.07 7.16
N PRO A 41 -29.80 -11.90 6.53
CA PRO A 41 -29.50 -11.81 5.11
C PRO A 41 -28.14 -12.46 4.87
N SER A 42 -28.10 -13.50 4.05
CA SER A 42 -26.88 -14.19 3.68
C SER A 42 -25.97 -13.17 3.03
N GLN A 43 -24.85 -12.83 3.66
CA GLN A 43 -23.83 -12.02 3.02
C GLN A 43 -23.37 -12.77 1.76
N PRO A 44 -23.26 -12.08 0.62
CA PRO A 44 -22.68 -12.69 -0.57
C PRO A 44 -21.29 -13.25 -0.22
N PRO A 45 -20.91 -14.41 -0.78
CA PRO A 45 -19.59 -14.97 -0.55
C PRO A 45 -18.52 -13.94 -0.93
N PRO A 46 -17.42 -13.84 -0.16
CA PRO A 46 -16.34 -12.95 -0.48
C PRO A 46 -15.80 -13.28 -1.89
N PRO A 47 -15.38 -12.25 -2.66
CA PRO A 47 -14.81 -12.47 -3.98
C PRO A 47 -13.59 -13.41 -3.90
N PRO A 48 -13.34 -14.22 -4.94
CA PRO A 48 -12.21 -15.14 -4.95
C PRO A 48 -10.89 -14.35 -4.87
N VAL A 49 -10.02 -14.76 -3.93
CA VAL A 49 -8.68 -14.20 -3.80
C VAL A 49 -7.81 -14.76 -4.92
N VAL A 50 -7.35 -13.90 -5.82
CA VAL A 50 -6.43 -14.25 -6.90
C VAL A 50 -5.00 -14.00 -6.39
N PRO A 51 -4.08 -15.00 -6.44
CA PRO A 51 -2.71 -14.78 -6.05
C PRO A 51 -2.00 -13.81 -7.00
N PRO A 52 -1.10 -12.94 -6.49
CA PRO A 52 -0.31 -12.05 -7.33
C PRO A 52 0.70 -12.83 -8.17
N GLY A 53 1.01 -12.34 -9.37
CA GLY A 53 2.03 -12.92 -10.25
C GLY A 53 3.47 -12.65 -9.79
N VAL A 54 3.66 -11.71 -8.86
CA VAL A 54 4.94 -11.37 -8.21
C VAL A 54 4.74 -11.47 -6.71
N ARG A 55 5.66 -12.13 -6.02
CA ARG A 55 5.59 -12.31 -4.57
C ARG A 55 6.33 -11.19 -3.84
N ALA A 56 5.92 -10.94 -2.59
CA ALA A 56 6.51 -9.90 -1.73
C ALA A 56 8.04 -10.08 -1.59
N GLU A 57 8.49 -11.31 -1.36
CA GLU A 57 9.91 -11.62 -1.15
C GLU A 57 10.78 -11.31 -2.38
N GLU A 58 10.19 -11.34 -3.56
CA GLU A 58 10.90 -11.10 -4.82
C GLU A 58 11.23 -9.62 -5.02
N ILE A 59 10.42 -8.71 -4.48
CA ILE A 59 10.65 -7.27 -4.60
C ILE A 59 11.35 -6.66 -3.38
N VAL A 60 11.48 -7.39 -2.27
CA VAL A 60 12.26 -6.93 -1.12
C VAL A 60 13.70 -6.68 -1.52
N GLY A 61 14.25 -5.53 -1.07
CA GLY A 61 15.64 -5.18 -1.31
C GLY A 61 15.90 -3.67 -1.40
N ARG A 62 17.07 -3.35 -1.95
CA ARG A 62 17.52 -1.97 -2.19
C ARG A 62 17.44 -1.67 -3.67
N TRP A 63 16.87 -0.54 -4.01
CA TRP A 63 16.57 -0.16 -5.38
C TRP A 63 17.02 1.25 -5.69
N GLY A 64 17.61 1.46 -6.85
CA GLY A 64 17.73 2.79 -7.41
C GLY A 64 16.39 3.18 -8.04
N LEU A 65 15.87 4.36 -7.77
CA LEU A 65 14.56 4.80 -8.20
C LEU A 65 14.67 6.01 -9.14
N ALA A 66 13.95 5.95 -10.26
CA ALA A 66 13.67 7.07 -11.15
C ALA A 66 12.26 6.91 -11.74
N SER A 67 11.80 7.87 -12.54
CA SER A 67 10.48 7.77 -13.18
C SER A 67 10.48 8.35 -14.60
N TYR A 68 9.51 7.89 -15.42
CA TYR A 68 9.29 8.38 -16.77
C TYR A 68 7.79 8.55 -17.07
N HIS A 69 7.46 9.48 -17.96
CA HIS A 69 6.10 9.67 -18.45
C HIS A 69 5.87 9.06 -19.84
N ARG A 70 6.93 8.90 -20.63
CA ARG A 70 6.85 8.37 -22.00
C ARG A 70 7.71 7.13 -22.12
N GLU A 71 7.15 6.06 -22.70
CA GLU A 71 7.81 4.75 -22.78
C GLU A 71 9.18 4.80 -23.48
N GLN A 72 9.33 5.69 -24.45
CA GLN A 72 10.62 5.91 -25.12
C GLN A 72 11.74 6.38 -24.20
N ASP A 73 11.39 6.94 -23.03
CA ASP A 73 12.36 7.44 -22.04
C ASP A 73 12.82 6.34 -21.06
N ARG A 74 12.15 5.18 -21.06
CA ARG A 74 12.42 4.07 -20.16
C ARG A 74 13.90 3.65 -20.13
N PRO A 75 14.61 3.40 -21.27
CA PRO A 75 15.99 2.93 -21.21
C PRO A 75 16.94 3.91 -20.51
N ARG A 76 16.80 5.20 -20.77
CA ARG A 76 17.63 6.22 -20.10
C ARG A 76 17.26 6.36 -18.61
N THR A 77 15.98 6.14 -18.28
CA THR A 77 15.50 6.20 -16.90
C THR A 77 16.02 5.02 -16.07
N GLU A 78 16.17 3.83 -16.66
CA GLU A 78 16.80 2.68 -15.98
C GLU A 78 18.26 2.98 -15.61
N VAL A 79 19.01 3.65 -16.50
CA VAL A 79 20.38 4.09 -16.22
C VAL A 79 20.40 5.14 -15.10
N ALA A 80 19.47 6.10 -15.13
CA ALA A 80 19.34 7.11 -14.07
C ALA A 80 18.97 6.47 -12.73
N ALA A 81 18.03 5.52 -12.71
CA ALA A 81 17.66 4.76 -11.52
C ALA A 81 18.86 4.03 -10.92
N LYS A 82 19.66 3.35 -11.74
CA LYS A 82 20.86 2.65 -11.28
C LYS A 82 21.86 3.58 -10.59
N SER A 83 21.98 4.82 -11.03
CA SER A 83 22.89 5.80 -10.41
C SER A 83 22.42 6.22 -8.99
N GLN A 84 21.14 6.04 -8.65
CA GLN A 84 20.59 6.35 -7.32
C GLN A 84 20.91 5.30 -6.25
N CYS A 85 21.63 4.25 -6.57
CA CYS A 85 22.01 3.20 -5.62
C CYS A 85 22.93 3.68 -4.48
N ALA A 86 23.49 4.88 -4.54
CA ALA A 86 24.19 5.52 -3.43
C ALA A 86 23.23 5.87 -2.27
N GLN A 87 21.97 6.22 -2.60
CA GLN A 87 20.88 6.50 -1.66
C GLN A 87 19.64 5.68 -2.05
N PRO A 88 19.65 4.37 -1.80
CA PRO A 88 18.68 3.47 -2.36
C PRO A 88 17.30 3.63 -1.72
N TYR A 89 16.28 3.55 -2.55
CA TYR A 89 14.92 3.25 -2.13
C TYR A 89 14.87 1.85 -1.54
N LYS A 90 14.28 1.70 -0.36
CA LYS A 90 14.20 0.42 0.35
C LYS A 90 12.80 -0.16 0.27
N ILE A 91 12.71 -1.43 -0.04
CA ILE A 91 11.51 -2.24 0.13
C ILE A 91 11.89 -3.31 1.14
N GLU A 92 11.25 -3.27 2.32
CA GLU A 92 11.54 -4.18 3.43
C GLU A 92 10.40 -5.18 3.59
N PRO A 93 10.63 -6.37 4.15
CA PRO A 93 9.55 -7.33 4.39
C PRO A 93 8.63 -6.81 5.51
N SER A 94 7.31 -6.99 5.34
CA SER A 94 6.34 -6.78 6.41
C SER A 94 6.16 -8.06 7.23
N PRO A 95 5.96 -7.94 8.57
CA PRO A 95 5.59 -9.07 9.40
C PRO A 95 4.28 -9.76 9.00
N ALA A 96 3.36 -9.03 8.36
CA ALA A 96 2.07 -9.56 7.91
C ALA A 96 2.14 -10.24 6.52
N GLY A 97 3.31 -10.31 5.89
CA GLY A 97 3.51 -11.01 4.61
C GLY A 97 3.52 -10.12 3.38
N GLY A 98 3.27 -8.80 3.54
CA GLY A 98 3.44 -7.79 2.51
C GLY A 98 4.84 -7.19 2.49
N VAL A 99 4.95 -5.95 2.05
CA VAL A 99 6.20 -5.17 2.05
C VAL A 99 6.00 -3.82 2.73
N MET A 100 7.08 -3.30 3.31
CA MET A 100 7.16 -1.96 3.86
C MET A 100 7.84 -1.05 2.86
N MET A 101 7.13 -0.03 2.36
CA MET A 101 7.66 0.93 1.40
C MET A 101 6.94 2.29 1.50
N LEU A 102 7.48 3.31 0.84
CA LEU A 102 6.87 4.64 0.85
C LEU A 102 5.61 4.67 -0.03
N GLY A 103 4.56 5.31 0.48
CA GLY A 103 3.39 5.73 -0.29
C GLY A 103 3.73 6.89 -1.25
N HIS A 104 2.73 7.45 -1.93
CA HIS A 104 2.85 8.76 -2.57
C HIS A 104 2.50 9.84 -1.53
N ASP A 105 3.10 11.01 -1.68
CA ASP A 105 2.85 12.17 -0.83
C ASP A 105 2.95 11.91 0.71
N ASN A 106 3.58 10.79 1.10
CA ASN A 106 3.78 10.43 2.50
C ASN A 106 5.24 10.04 2.74
N PRO A 107 5.97 10.76 3.60
CA PRO A 107 7.36 10.44 3.91
C PRO A 107 7.52 9.23 4.83
N GLN A 108 6.41 8.66 5.31
CA GLN A 108 6.43 7.51 6.20
C GLN A 108 6.33 6.21 5.41
N VAL A 109 7.09 5.22 5.86
CA VAL A 109 7.01 3.85 5.35
C VAL A 109 5.67 3.24 5.79
N GLN A 110 4.97 2.65 4.84
CA GLN A 110 3.66 2.01 5.04
C GLN A 110 3.72 0.55 4.62
N GLU A 111 2.83 -0.23 5.20
CA GLU A 111 2.62 -1.60 4.76
C GLU A 111 1.83 -1.62 3.46
N MET A 112 2.36 -2.34 2.48
CA MET A 112 1.75 -2.55 1.17
C MET A 112 1.62 -4.04 0.91
N ASN A 113 0.49 -4.45 0.38
CA ASN A 113 0.20 -5.84 0.01
C ASN A 113 0.37 -6.03 -1.49
N LEU A 114 0.85 -7.20 -1.89
CA LEU A 114 0.82 -7.63 -3.28
C LEU A 114 -0.50 -8.34 -3.54
N LYS A 115 -1.23 -7.89 -4.53
CA LYS A 115 -2.61 -8.27 -4.80
C LYS A 115 -2.77 -8.69 -6.26
N GLY A 116 -3.37 -9.84 -6.52
CA GLY A 116 -3.72 -10.29 -7.86
C GLY A 116 -5.13 -9.88 -8.25
N SER A 117 -5.36 -9.52 -9.50
CA SER A 117 -6.68 -9.29 -10.04
C SER A 117 -7.15 -10.43 -10.95
N VAL A 118 -8.46 -10.48 -11.20
CA VAL A 118 -9.07 -11.48 -12.10
C VAL A 118 -8.58 -11.36 -13.55
N GLU A 119 -8.07 -10.20 -13.95
CA GLU A 119 -7.45 -9.96 -15.25
C GLU A 119 -5.97 -10.43 -15.29
N GLY A 120 -5.46 -11.06 -14.23
CA GLY A 120 -4.09 -11.53 -14.15
C GLY A 120 -3.04 -10.45 -13.90
N LYS A 121 -3.46 -9.25 -13.49
CA LYS A 121 -2.57 -8.16 -13.11
C LYS A 121 -2.15 -8.29 -11.64
N THR A 122 -0.99 -7.76 -11.31
CA THR A 122 -0.48 -7.65 -9.96
C THR A 122 -0.42 -6.18 -9.55
N TYR A 123 -0.86 -5.89 -8.32
CA TYR A 123 -0.85 -4.56 -7.73
C TYR A 123 -0.07 -4.56 -6.42
N VAL A 124 0.52 -3.41 -6.09
CA VAL A 124 1.17 -3.13 -4.81
C VAL A 124 0.51 -1.92 -4.18
N GLY A 125 -0.07 -2.08 -2.99
CA GLY A 125 -0.74 -0.98 -2.30
C GLY A 125 -1.35 -1.37 -0.97
N PRO A 126 -1.95 -0.42 -0.26
CA PRO A 126 -2.59 -0.66 1.02
C PRO A 126 -3.86 -1.51 0.86
N GLY A 127 -4.29 -2.15 1.95
CA GLY A 127 -5.52 -2.97 1.96
C GLY A 127 -5.41 -4.26 1.16
N SER A 128 -6.55 -4.92 0.94
CA SER A 128 -6.66 -6.24 0.31
C SER A 128 -7.15 -6.22 -1.13
N ASP A 129 -7.95 -5.21 -1.50
CA ASP A 129 -8.60 -5.15 -2.80
C ASP A 129 -7.63 -4.62 -3.87
N PRO A 130 -7.50 -5.30 -5.04
CA PRO A 130 -6.63 -4.85 -6.12
C PRO A 130 -7.22 -3.65 -6.87
N ALA A 131 -6.35 -2.88 -7.51
CA ALA A 131 -6.67 -1.71 -8.33
C ALA A 131 -7.33 -0.55 -7.57
N GLY A 132 -7.05 -0.41 -6.27
CA GLY A 132 -7.41 0.78 -5.49
C GLY A 132 -6.63 2.02 -5.97
N THR A 133 -7.12 3.22 -5.64
CA THR A 133 -6.50 4.50 -6.07
C THR A 133 -5.07 4.66 -5.56
N ASP A 134 -4.75 4.12 -4.38
CA ASP A 134 -3.41 4.16 -3.79
C ASP A 134 -2.49 3.03 -4.28
N ASP A 135 -2.99 2.19 -5.17
CA ASP A 135 -2.24 1.07 -5.71
C ASP A 135 -1.31 1.48 -6.85
N ARG A 136 -0.32 0.63 -7.06
CA ARG A 136 0.57 0.64 -8.22
C ARG A 136 0.46 -0.70 -8.93
N GLU A 137 0.14 -0.68 -10.21
CA GLU A 137 0.20 -1.86 -11.07
C GLU A 137 1.66 -2.26 -11.29
N VAL A 138 1.99 -3.53 -11.13
CA VAL A 138 3.28 -4.08 -11.55
C VAL A 138 3.23 -4.27 -13.07
N VAL A 139 3.80 -3.34 -13.80
CA VAL A 139 3.81 -3.37 -15.28
C VAL A 139 4.78 -4.44 -15.78
N SER A 140 5.95 -4.54 -15.16
CA SER A 140 6.93 -5.58 -15.45
C SER A 140 7.87 -5.80 -14.27
N PHE A 141 8.35 -7.05 -14.16
CA PHE A 141 9.38 -7.44 -13.20
C PHE A 141 10.21 -8.60 -13.77
N ASP A 142 11.53 -8.45 -13.80
CA ASP A 142 12.48 -9.47 -14.29
C ASP A 142 13.50 -9.88 -13.21
N GLY A 143 13.25 -9.51 -11.93
CA GLY A 143 14.16 -9.73 -10.82
C GLY A 143 15.22 -8.63 -10.65
N ARG A 144 15.50 -7.85 -11.69
CA ARG A 144 16.48 -6.75 -11.70
C ARG A 144 15.83 -5.39 -11.83
N VAL A 145 14.82 -5.29 -12.66
CA VAL A 145 14.05 -4.07 -12.93
C VAL A 145 12.62 -4.33 -12.56
N LEU A 146 12.05 -3.47 -11.74
CA LEU A 146 10.64 -3.45 -11.37
C LEU A 146 10.03 -2.14 -11.88
N ILE A 147 8.97 -2.23 -12.67
CA ILE A 147 8.23 -1.08 -13.18
C ILE A 147 6.86 -1.05 -12.56
N LEU A 148 6.55 0.05 -11.89
CA LEU A 148 5.28 0.29 -11.23
C LEU A 148 4.59 1.50 -11.85
N LYS A 149 3.30 1.36 -12.12
CA LYS A 149 2.43 2.41 -12.63
C LYS A 149 1.34 2.71 -11.63
N TRP A 150 1.12 3.98 -11.29
CA TRP A 150 0.03 4.41 -10.42
C TRP A 150 -1.33 4.11 -11.06
N VAL A 151 -2.27 3.61 -10.25
CA VAL A 151 -3.65 3.37 -10.68
C VAL A 151 -4.39 4.69 -10.79
N ASP A 152 -4.20 5.60 -9.83
CA ASP A 152 -4.76 6.94 -9.89
C ASP A 152 -4.14 7.74 -11.05
N PRO A 153 -4.94 8.25 -12.01
CA PRO A 153 -4.44 8.96 -13.17
C PRO A 153 -3.83 10.33 -12.85
N GLU A 154 -4.26 11.00 -11.78
CA GLU A 154 -3.66 12.27 -11.35
C GLU A 154 -2.27 12.02 -10.77
N VAL A 155 -2.13 11.02 -9.92
CA VAL A 155 -0.83 10.60 -9.35
C VAL A 155 0.10 10.12 -10.45
N ALA A 156 -0.40 9.31 -11.39
CA ALA A 156 0.36 8.87 -12.56
C ALA A 156 0.80 10.05 -13.44
N GLY A 157 -0.04 11.04 -13.63
CA GLY A 157 0.29 12.28 -14.36
C GLY A 157 1.37 13.10 -13.67
N ARG A 158 1.39 13.12 -12.35
CA ARG A 158 2.36 13.86 -11.53
C ARG A 158 3.72 13.17 -11.46
N TYR A 159 3.74 11.88 -11.17
CA TYR A 159 4.96 11.13 -10.85
C TYR A 159 5.47 10.25 -12.00
N GLY A 160 4.64 9.94 -12.98
CA GLY A 160 4.98 9.00 -14.06
C GLY A 160 5.07 7.54 -13.59
N ASN A 161 5.59 6.70 -14.46
CA ASN A 161 5.87 5.29 -14.14
C ASN A 161 7.19 5.20 -13.35
N MET A 162 7.15 4.50 -12.23
CA MET A 162 8.34 4.27 -11.40
C MET A 162 9.20 3.16 -12.00
N VAL A 163 10.50 3.41 -12.10
CA VAL A 163 11.50 2.41 -12.48
C VAL A 163 12.41 2.17 -11.30
N LEU A 164 12.41 0.96 -10.81
CA LEU A 164 13.26 0.52 -9.73
C LEU A 164 14.30 -0.46 -10.29
N VAL A 165 15.58 -0.11 -10.21
CA VAL A 165 16.70 -0.97 -10.61
C VAL A 165 17.39 -1.50 -9.36
N ARG A 166 17.51 -2.82 -9.25
CA ARG A 166 18.08 -3.48 -8.07
C ARG A 166 19.53 -3.05 -7.85
N CYS A 167 19.82 -2.62 -6.62
CA CYS A 167 21.17 -2.25 -6.18
C CYS A 167 21.88 -3.50 -5.64
N GLY A 168 23.09 -3.76 -6.14
CA GLY A 168 23.92 -4.88 -5.71
C GLY A 168 24.82 -5.35 -6.84
N ILE A 169 25.77 -6.24 -6.52
CA ILE A 169 26.65 -6.87 -7.50
C ILE A 169 25.79 -7.85 -8.30
N ASP A 170 25.73 -7.68 -9.61
CA ASP A 170 25.07 -8.55 -10.60
C ASP A 170 23.53 -8.66 -10.49
N GLY A 171 22.85 -7.69 -9.85
CA GLY A 171 21.40 -7.71 -9.73
C GLY A 171 20.86 -8.86 -8.86
N ALA A 172 21.71 -9.59 -8.15
CA ALA A 172 21.29 -10.62 -7.21
C ALA A 172 20.62 -9.99 -5.99
N PRO A 173 19.58 -10.61 -5.41
CA PRO A 173 19.00 -10.16 -4.15
C PRO A 173 20.09 -10.09 -3.08
N GLU A 174 20.10 -9.02 -2.29
CA GLU A 174 21.16 -8.69 -1.31
C GLU A 174 21.47 -9.85 -0.34
N ARG A 175 20.50 -10.72 -0.08
CA ARG A 175 20.69 -11.93 0.76
C ARG A 175 21.71 -12.91 0.16
N THR A 176 21.68 -13.12 -1.16
CA THR A 176 22.61 -14.05 -1.82
C THR A 176 24.01 -13.48 -1.89
N ALA A 177 24.17 -12.19 -2.08
CA ALA A 177 25.48 -11.50 -2.07
C ALA A 177 26.13 -11.55 -0.69
N ARG A 178 25.36 -11.42 0.40
CA ARG A 178 25.88 -11.49 1.78
C ARG A 178 26.31 -12.91 2.16
N VAL A 179 25.57 -13.92 1.73
CA VAL A 179 25.94 -15.34 1.94
C VAL A 179 27.22 -15.67 1.18
N LYS A 180 27.35 -15.25 -0.09
CA LYS A 180 28.54 -15.50 -0.92
C LYS A 180 29.80 -14.83 -0.34
N ARG A 181 29.68 -13.59 0.19
CA ARG A 181 30.80 -12.90 0.85
C ARG A 181 31.23 -13.57 2.17
N ARG A 182 30.29 -14.07 2.97
CA ARG A 182 30.61 -14.80 4.20
C ARG A 182 31.28 -16.14 3.90
N SER A 183 30.83 -16.88 2.90
CA SER A 183 31.44 -18.13 2.48
C SER A 183 32.87 -17.94 1.95
N ALA A 184 33.13 -16.87 1.19
CA ALA A 184 34.47 -16.54 0.70
C ALA A 184 35.43 -16.11 1.84
N ALA A 185 34.93 -15.44 2.90
CA ALA A 185 35.73 -15.00 4.04
C ALA A 185 36.07 -16.14 5.01
N VAL A 186 35.37 -17.28 4.98
CA VAL A 186 35.62 -18.45 5.82
C VAL A 186 36.66 -19.40 5.18
N GLN A 187 36.96 -19.23 3.90
CA GLN A 187 37.93 -20.05 3.15
C GLN A 187 39.34 -19.44 3.09
N GLN A 188 39.59 -18.29 3.73
CA GLN A 188 40.92 -17.68 3.95
C GLN A 188 41.37 -17.85 5.39
#